data_23fa7eae1088d7d0f0aec17725f5cbde
#
_entry.id   23fa7eae1088d7d0f0aec17725f5cbde
#
_cell.length_a   1.000
_cell.length_b   1.000
_cell.length_c   1.000
_cell.angle_alpha   90.00
_cell.angle_beta   90.00
_cell.angle_gamma   90.00
#
_symmetry.space_group_name_H-M   'P 1'
#
loop_
_entity.id
_entity.type
_entity.pdbx_description
1 polymer ?
#
loop_
_entity_poly.entity_id
_entity_poly.type
_entity_poly.pdbx_seq_one_letter_code
_entity_poly.pdbx_strand_id
1 'polypeptide(L)'
;MWALPLGDGHIPLIALQDLGFYARWVFDNPLETSGKNVQVASHRASGKDIVDAFTKVTGKPAVYIPLTIDEYFGSFKNADAPVAPEAPQGLTFRQNFTGFWNGWKDDIVHRDMEWLKRIHPGVRNVESWMREHEYEGVRKGLLKNLEDRGGVTINYDNVKALLTSKL
;
A
#
# COMPACT_ATOMS: atom_id res chain seq x y z
N MET A 1 -2.18 14.65 -3.98
CA MET A 1 -3.26 14.23 -3.08
C MET A 1 -3.22 12.71 -2.93
N TRP A 2 -3.36 12.22 -1.71
CA TRP A 2 -3.35 10.82 -1.35
C TRP A 2 -4.60 10.51 -0.52
N ALA A 3 -5.55 9.78 -1.08
CA ALA A 3 -6.86 9.56 -0.46
C ALA A 3 -7.10 8.05 -0.26
N LEU A 4 -7.10 7.59 1.00
CA LEU A 4 -7.20 6.18 1.37
C LEU A 4 -8.04 5.99 2.64
N PRO A 5 -8.70 4.83 2.84
CA PRO A 5 -9.46 4.53 4.04
C PRO A 5 -8.58 3.97 5.16
N LEU A 6 -7.48 4.68 5.44
CA LEU A 6 -6.48 4.26 6.41
C LEU A 6 -6.63 4.94 7.79
N GLY A 7 -7.37 6.06 7.86
CA GLY A 7 -7.44 6.84 9.09
C GLY A 7 -6.04 7.23 9.58
N ASP A 8 -5.75 6.98 10.84
CA ASP A 8 -4.44 7.18 11.47
C ASP A 8 -3.59 5.90 11.51
N GLY A 9 -4.07 4.81 10.90
CA GLY A 9 -3.37 3.53 10.85
C GLY A 9 -2.18 3.52 9.88
N HIS A 10 -1.53 2.34 9.76
CA HIS A 10 -0.28 2.23 9.02
C HIS A 10 -0.30 1.06 8.02
N ILE A 11 0.32 1.30 6.87
CA ILE A 11 0.55 0.27 5.84
C ILE A 11 1.99 -0.24 5.97
N PRO A 12 2.21 -1.55 6.08
CA PRO A 12 3.54 -2.13 6.00
C PRO A 12 4.01 -2.17 4.54
N LEU A 13 4.70 -1.13 4.12
CA LEU A 13 5.29 -1.00 2.79
C LEU A 13 6.60 -1.78 2.70
N ILE A 14 6.91 -2.32 1.51
CA ILE A 14 8.18 -2.97 1.24
C ILE A 14 8.77 -2.49 -0.09
N ALA A 15 10.04 -2.08 -0.06
CA ALA A 15 10.81 -1.84 -1.28
C ALA A 15 11.26 -3.19 -1.87
N LEU A 16 11.25 -3.33 -3.20
CA LEU A 16 11.59 -4.60 -3.85
C LEU A 16 13.03 -5.03 -3.55
N GLN A 17 13.95 -4.07 -3.42
CA GLN A 17 15.33 -4.33 -3.04
C GLN A 17 15.43 -4.91 -1.62
N ASP A 18 14.64 -4.37 -0.68
CA ASP A 18 14.61 -4.85 0.70
C ASP A 18 13.95 -6.24 0.78
N LEU A 19 12.91 -6.48 -0.03
CA LEU A 19 12.31 -7.81 -0.16
C LEU A 19 13.35 -8.84 -0.61
N GLY A 20 14.17 -8.49 -1.62
CA GLY A 20 15.27 -9.33 -2.10
C GLY A 20 16.30 -9.61 -1.01
N PHE A 21 16.66 -8.60 -0.21
CA PHE A 21 17.54 -8.76 0.94
C PHE A 21 16.96 -9.76 1.96
N TYR A 22 15.71 -9.55 2.39
CA TYR A 22 15.08 -10.43 3.38
C TYR A 22 14.91 -11.87 2.87
N ALA A 23 14.59 -12.05 1.59
CA ALA A 23 14.51 -13.36 0.97
C ALA A 23 15.87 -14.09 1.07
N ARG A 24 16.96 -13.42 0.69
CA ARG A 24 18.31 -13.96 0.81
C ARG A 24 18.67 -14.25 2.26
N TRP A 25 18.39 -13.32 3.17
CA TRP A 25 18.70 -13.49 4.58
C TRP A 25 18.02 -14.74 5.17
N VAL A 26 16.76 -15.02 4.77
CA VAL A 26 16.04 -16.25 5.18
C VAL A 26 16.79 -17.50 4.75
N PHE A 27 17.31 -17.56 3.52
CA PHE A 27 18.08 -18.71 3.04
C PHE A 27 19.45 -18.83 3.72
N ASP A 28 20.10 -17.72 4.04
CA ASP A 28 21.40 -17.68 4.69
C ASP A 28 21.31 -18.03 6.19
N ASN A 29 20.10 -17.97 6.80
CA ASN A 29 19.87 -18.19 8.23
C ASN A 29 18.79 -19.26 8.51
N PRO A 30 18.93 -20.50 8.00
CA PRO A 30 17.91 -21.53 8.10
C PRO A 30 17.62 -21.97 9.53
N LEU A 31 18.59 -21.89 10.44
CA LEU A 31 18.37 -22.24 11.87
C LEU A 31 17.44 -21.24 12.58
N GLU A 32 17.45 -19.98 12.15
CA GLU A 32 16.59 -18.95 12.72
C GLU A 32 15.21 -18.91 12.07
N THR A 33 15.09 -19.30 10.81
CA THR A 33 13.90 -19.03 9.97
C THR A 33 13.07 -20.27 9.67
N SER A 34 13.64 -21.48 9.82
CA SER A 34 12.92 -22.73 9.54
C SER A 34 11.63 -22.84 10.36
N GLY A 35 10.52 -23.09 9.70
CA GLY A 35 9.19 -23.19 10.31
C GLY A 35 8.61 -21.87 10.81
N LYS A 36 9.24 -20.73 10.56
CA LYS A 36 8.75 -19.42 10.98
C LYS A 36 8.11 -18.64 9.82
N ASN A 37 7.07 -17.90 10.15
CA ASN A 37 6.52 -16.89 9.26
C ASN A 37 7.28 -15.57 9.45
N VAL A 38 8.23 -15.29 8.56
CA VAL A 38 9.04 -14.08 8.59
C VAL A 38 8.26 -12.91 7.97
N GLN A 39 7.69 -12.07 8.81
CA GLN A 39 6.88 -10.94 8.41
C GLN A 39 7.74 -9.71 8.13
N VAL A 40 7.96 -9.39 6.86
CA VAL A 40 8.87 -8.33 6.44
C VAL A 40 8.13 -7.03 6.06
N ALA A 41 8.82 -5.90 6.25
CA ALA A 41 8.44 -4.58 5.76
C ALA A 41 9.68 -3.70 5.73
N SER A 42 9.69 -2.69 4.85
CA SER A 42 10.70 -1.63 4.86
C SER A 42 10.28 -0.48 5.77
N HIS A 43 9.02 -0.12 5.73
CA HIS A 43 8.46 0.98 6.51
C HIS A 43 7.01 0.70 6.87
N ARG A 44 6.65 0.97 8.11
CA ARG A 44 5.26 1.00 8.56
C ARG A 44 4.81 2.45 8.50
N ALA A 45 4.18 2.84 7.38
CA ALA A 45 3.90 4.22 7.03
C ALA A 45 2.42 4.57 7.21
N SER A 46 2.14 5.69 7.87
CA SER A 46 0.82 6.34 7.85
C SER A 46 0.60 7.09 6.54
N GLY A 47 -0.65 7.50 6.27
CA GLY A 47 -0.95 8.37 5.13
C GLY A 47 -0.20 9.70 5.20
N LYS A 48 0.00 10.22 6.42
CA LYS A 48 0.76 11.45 6.66
C LYS A 48 2.24 11.27 6.34
N ASP A 49 2.87 10.19 6.77
CA ASP A 49 4.30 9.93 6.46
C ASP A 49 4.56 9.93 4.95
N ILE A 50 3.62 9.38 4.16
CA ILE A 50 3.76 9.32 2.70
C ILE A 50 3.72 10.71 2.09
N VAL A 51 2.76 11.56 2.47
CA VAL A 51 2.63 12.91 1.88
C VAL A 51 3.72 13.86 2.37
N ASP A 52 4.17 13.73 3.60
CA ASP A 52 5.29 14.49 4.15
C ASP A 52 6.60 14.14 3.41
N ALA A 53 6.87 12.84 3.24
CA ALA A 53 8.03 12.37 2.49
C ALA A 53 7.98 12.86 1.04
N PHE A 54 6.82 12.76 0.38
CA PHE A 54 6.63 13.25 -0.99
C PHE A 54 6.91 14.75 -1.09
N THR A 55 6.31 15.55 -0.22
CA THR A 55 6.50 17.01 -0.22
C THR A 55 7.97 17.38 0.01
N LYS A 56 8.63 16.71 0.96
CA LYS A 56 10.03 16.93 1.30
C LYS A 56 10.99 16.57 0.16
N VAL A 57 10.70 15.49 -0.56
CA VAL A 57 11.57 15.01 -1.65
C VAL A 57 11.36 15.79 -2.93
N THR A 58 10.09 16.06 -3.29
CA THR A 58 9.77 16.64 -4.59
C THR A 58 9.61 18.17 -4.57
N GLY A 59 9.46 18.78 -3.40
CA GLY A 59 9.07 20.18 -3.24
C GLY A 59 7.63 20.49 -3.64
N LYS A 60 6.84 19.49 -4.05
CA LYS A 60 5.45 19.64 -4.46
C LYS A 60 4.52 19.41 -3.26
N PRO A 61 3.56 20.30 -3.00
CA PRO A 61 2.64 20.10 -1.88
C PRO A 61 1.79 18.86 -2.08
N ALA A 62 1.66 18.05 -1.03
CA ALA A 62 0.77 16.90 -1.00
C ALA A 62 -0.08 16.92 0.27
N VAL A 63 -1.27 16.34 0.18
CA VAL A 63 -2.21 16.23 1.31
C VAL A 63 -2.74 14.80 1.40
N TYR A 64 -2.85 14.31 2.61
CA TYR A 64 -3.53 13.06 2.92
C TYR A 64 -5.00 13.35 3.25
N ILE A 65 -5.91 12.59 2.63
CA ILE A 65 -7.35 12.66 2.87
C ILE A 65 -7.80 11.30 3.39
N PRO A 66 -8.14 11.16 4.67
CA PRO A 66 -8.71 9.92 5.18
C PRO A 66 -10.13 9.75 4.61
N LEU A 67 -10.37 8.60 3.99
CA LEU A 67 -11.67 8.19 3.49
C LEU A 67 -12.32 7.18 4.43
N THR A 68 -13.64 7.12 4.40
CA THR A 68 -14.37 5.95 4.88
C THR A 68 -14.25 4.80 3.87
N ILE A 69 -14.54 3.58 4.31
CA ILE A 69 -14.58 2.40 3.43
C ILE A 69 -15.57 2.61 2.27
N ASP A 70 -16.73 3.18 2.55
CA ASP A 70 -17.75 3.41 1.52
C ASP A 70 -17.33 4.50 0.53
N GLU A 71 -16.72 5.59 0.97
CA GLU A 71 -16.16 6.61 0.09
C GLU A 71 -15.06 6.03 -0.83
N TYR A 72 -14.20 5.17 -0.28
CA TYR A 72 -13.15 4.51 -1.05
C TYR A 72 -13.74 3.62 -2.15
N PHE A 73 -14.66 2.70 -1.80
CA PHE A 73 -15.26 1.83 -2.79
C PHE A 73 -16.24 2.52 -3.73
N GLY A 74 -16.88 3.62 -3.30
CA GLY A 74 -17.65 4.50 -4.17
C GLY A 74 -16.84 5.14 -5.30
N SER A 75 -15.49 5.15 -5.16
CA SER A 75 -14.58 5.63 -6.19
C SER A 75 -14.29 4.61 -7.30
N PHE A 76 -14.90 3.42 -7.24
CA PHE A 76 -14.71 2.36 -8.24
C PHE A 76 -16.02 2.02 -8.95
N LYS A 77 -15.92 1.63 -10.22
CA LYS A 77 -16.97 0.92 -10.93
C LYS A 77 -16.85 -0.57 -10.59
N ASN A 78 -17.97 -1.24 -10.42
CA ASN A 78 -18.03 -2.68 -10.17
C ASN A 78 -17.25 -3.13 -8.91
N ALA A 79 -17.24 -2.33 -7.84
CA ALA A 79 -16.58 -2.70 -6.58
C ALA A 79 -17.11 -4.02 -5.99
N ASP A 80 -18.31 -4.41 -6.34
CA ASP A 80 -18.95 -5.65 -5.88
C ASP A 80 -18.79 -6.82 -6.88
N ALA A 81 -17.94 -6.66 -7.91
CA ALA A 81 -17.56 -7.78 -8.77
C ALA A 81 -16.67 -8.79 -8.02
N PRO A 82 -16.75 -10.09 -8.39
CA PRO A 82 -15.88 -11.11 -7.82
C PRO A 82 -14.40 -10.79 -8.04
N VAL A 83 -13.55 -11.07 -7.05
CA VAL A 83 -12.09 -10.92 -7.17
C VAL A 83 -11.53 -11.88 -8.22
N ALA A 84 -12.09 -13.09 -8.28
CA ALA A 84 -11.75 -14.11 -9.25
C ALA A 84 -12.96 -14.37 -10.15
N PRO A 85 -12.93 -13.95 -11.42
CA PRO A 85 -14.05 -14.15 -12.34
C PRO A 85 -14.48 -15.61 -12.52
N GLU A 86 -13.53 -16.53 -12.40
CA GLU A 86 -13.73 -17.97 -12.44
C GLU A 86 -14.38 -18.56 -11.19
N ALA A 87 -14.44 -17.78 -10.09
CA ALA A 87 -15.07 -18.15 -8.83
C ALA A 87 -16.15 -17.14 -8.41
N PRO A 88 -17.28 -17.03 -9.13
CA PRO A 88 -18.29 -15.99 -8.91
C PRO A 88 -18.97 -16.06 -7.54
N GLN A 89 -18.86 -17.18 -6.84
CA GLN A 89 -19.32 -17.35 -5.45
C GLN A 89 -18.29 -16.92 -4.40
N GLY A 90 -17.10 -16.49 -4.85
CA GLY A 90 -16.03 -16.01 -3.98
C GLY A 90 -16.27 -14.58 -3.47
N LEU A 91 -15.27 -14.06 -2.76
CA LEU A 91 -15.32 -12.70 -2.24
C LEU A 91 -15.37 -11.67 -3.38
N THR A 92 -16.16 -10.62 -3.17
CA THR A 92 -16.12 -9.44 -4.03
C THR A 92 -14.86 -8.61 -3.76
N PHE A 93 -14.49 -7.73 -4.70
CA PHE A 93 -13.38 -6.80 -4.51
C PHE A 93 -13.58 -5.97 -3.21
N ARG A 94 -14.78 -5.44 -3.00
CA ARG A 94 -15.13 -4.72 -1.76
C ARG A 94 -14.89 -5.56 -0.52
N GLN A 95 -15.43 -6.78 -0.47
CA GLN A 95 -15.30 -7.65 0.70
C GLN A 95 -13.84 -7.99 1.00
N ASN A 96 -13.08 -8.37 -0.02
CA ASN A 96 -11.67 -8.74 0.12
C ASN A 96 -10.83 -7.56 0.63
N PHE A 97 -10.95 -6.40 0.01
CA PHE A 97 -10.13 -5.25 0.37
C PHE A 97 -10.61 -4.50 1.63
N THR A 98 -11.88 -4.66 2.04
CA THR A 98 -12.34 -4.14 3.34
C THR A 98 -11.54 -4.78 4.49
N GLY A 99 -11.26 -6.08 4.41
CA GLY A 99 -10.44 -6.77 5.42
C GLY A 99 -9.02 -6.19 5.50
N PHE A 100 -8.38 -5.94 4.35
CA PHE A 100 -7.05 -5.33 4.30
C PHE A 100 -7.04 -3.91 4.91
N TRP A 101 -7.98 -3.06 4.49
CA TRP A 101 -8.04 -1.68 4.98
C TRP A 101 -8.31 -1.60 6.46
N ASN A 102 -9.24 -2.41 7.00
CA ASN A 102 -9.49 -2.45 8.43
C ASN A 102 -8.27 -2.97 9.20
N GLY A 103 -7.59 -4.01 8.70
CA GLY A 103 -6.38 -4.53 9.32
C GLY A 103 -5.25 -3.49 9.43
N TRP A 104 -5.12 -2.61 8.44
CA TRP A 104 -4.13 -1.54 8.45
C TRP A 104 -4.59 -0.32 9.26
N LYS A 105 -5.85 0.08 9.10
CA LYS A 105 -6.45 1.21 9.83
C LYS A 105 -6.42 0.99 11.35
N ASP A 106 -6.73 -0.23 11.79
CA ASP A 106 -6.78 -0.58 13.21
C ASP A 106 -5.44 -1.13 13.71
N ASP A 107 -4.37 -1.02 12.90
CA ASP A 107 -3.01 -1.45 13.23
C ASP A 107 -2.88 -2.92 13.67
N ILE A 108 -3.79 -3.79 13.19
CA ILE A 108 -3.77 -5.22 13.53
C ILE A 108 -2.57 -5.93 12.87
N VAL A 109 -2.13 -5.42 11.71
CA VAL A 109 -1.04 -6.01 10.95
C VAL A 109 0.31 -5.53 11.48
N HIS A 110 0.83 -6.24 12.48
CA HIS A 110 2.10 -5.90 13.11
C HIS A 110 3.32 -6.35 12.29
N ARG A 111 4.41 -5.61 12.46
CA ARG A 111 5.76 -5.95 11.97
C ARG A 111 6.76 -5.55 13.06
N ASP A 112 7.68 -6.43 13.39
CA ASP A 112 8.78 -6.11 14.30
C ASP A 112 9.83 -5.28 13.54
N MET A 113 9.57 -3.96 13.47
CA MET A 113 10.44 -3.03 12.75
C MET A 113 11.83 -2.92 13.37
N GLU A 114 11.95 -3.12 14.68
CA GLU A 114 13.24 -3.08 15.38
C GLU A 114 14.09 -4.30 14.99
N TRP A 115 13.48 -5.48 14.97
CA TRP A 115 14.17 -6.69 14.50
C TRP A 115 14.54 -6.58 13.01
N LEU A 116 13.62 -6.13 12.16
CA LEU A 116 13.88 -5.94 10.73
C LEU A 116 15.04 -4.99 10.48
N LYS A 117 15.13 -3.89 11.24
CA LYS A 117 16.23 -2.93 11.15
C LYS A 117 17.56 -3.51 11.66
N ARG A 118 17.53 -4.39 12.68
CA ARG A 118 18.75 -5.06 13.16
C ARG A 118 19.35 -5.97 12.10
N ILE A 119 18.52 -6.76 11.40
CA ILE A 119 19.01 -7.67 10.36
C ILE A 119 19.31 -6.96 9.03
N HIS A 120 18.66 -5.81 8.78
CA HIS A 120 18.87 -4.98 7.59
C HIS A 120 19.04 -3.50 7.97
N PRO A 121 20.22 -3.09 8.47
CA PRO A 121 20.45 -1.69 8.88
C PRO A 121 20.23 -0.66 7.76
N GLY A 122 20.36 -1.08 6.51
CA GLY A 122 20.12 -0.25 5.31
C GLY A 122 18.68 -0.28 4.80
N VAL A 123 17.73 -0.80 5.61
CA VAL A 123 16.31 -0.83 5.22
C VAL A 123 15.79 0.57 4.91
N ARG A 124 15.04 0.67 3.84
CA ARG A 124 14.49 1.94 3.34
C ARG A 124 13.25 2.36 4.12
N ASN A 125 13.05 3.65 4.25
CA ASN A 125 11.73 4.23 4.51
C ASN A 125 11.19 4.88 3.21
N VAL A 126 9.98 5.41 3.27
CA VAL A 126 9.34 6.05 2.09
C VAL A 126 10.20 7.21 1.56
N GLU A 127 10.74 8.06 2.44
CA GLU A 127 11.56 9.21 2.03
C GLU A 127 12.86 8.77 1.37
N SER A 128 13.61 7.85 2.00
CA SER A 128 14.89 7.37 1.43
C SER A 128 14.68 6.65 0.10
N TRP A 129 13.61 5.86 -0.03
CA TRP A 129 13.25 5.22 -1.29
C TRP A 129 12.93 6.25 -2.38
N MET A 130 12.14 7.28 -2.07
CA MET A 130 11.81 8.33 -3.02
C MET A 130 13.05 9.10 -3.49
N ARG A 131 13.99 9.38 -2.59
CA ARG A 131 15.26 10.05 -2.94
C ARG A 131 16.14 9.17 -3.83
N GLU A 132 16.31 7.91 -3.47
CA GLU A 132 17.14 6.95 -4.22
C GLU A 132 16.63 6.74 -5.65
N HIS A 133 15.31 6.84 -5.86
CA HIS A 133 14.68 6.63 -7.16
C HIS A 133 14.32 7.92 -7.90
N GLU A 134 14.76 9.06 -7.39
CA GLU A 134 14.47 10.38 -7.99
C GLU A 134 12.96 10.53 -8.28
N TYR A 135 12.14 10.17 -7.29
CA TYR A 135 10.69 10.06 -7.46
C TYR A 135 10.03 11.42 -7.61
N GLU A 136 9.41 11.67 -8.75
CA GLU A 136 8.77 12.95 -9.11
C GLU A 136 7.23 12.92 -9.02
N GLY A 137 6.66 11.79 -8.60
CA GLY A 137 5.20 11.61 -8.56
C GLY A 137 4.57 11.30 -9.92
N VAL A 138 5.37 10.98 -10.93
CA VAL A 138 4.85 10.59 -12.26
C VAL A 138 4.34 9.15 -12.20
N ARG A 139 3.08 8.95 -12.64
CA ARG A 139 2.50 7.61 -12.74
C ARG A 139 3.23 6.81 -13.83
N LYS A 140 3.83 5.71 -13.45
CA LYS A 140 4.42 4.73 -14.38
C LYS A 140 3.51 3.50 -14.43
N GLY A 141 3.27 2.97 -15.62
CA GLY A 141 2.56 1.69 -15.80
C GLY A 141 3.47 0.56 -15.29
N LEU A 142 3.15 0.00 -14.12
CA LEU A 142 3.95 -1.06 -13.51
C LEU A 142 3.45 -2.46 -13.89
N LEU A 143 2.17 -2.59 -14.21
CA LEU A 143 1.56 -3.87 -14.52
C LEU A 143 1.28 -3.95 -16.01
N LYS A 144 1.73 -5.04 -16.63
CA LYS A 144 1.38 -5.39 -18.02
C LYS A 144 -0.09 -5.84 -18.06
N ASN A 145 -0.79 -5.51 -19.12
CA ASN A 145 -2.16 -5.96 -19.40
C ASN A 145 -3.21 -5.52 -18.37
N LEU A 146 -3.02 -4.36 -17.74
CA LEU A 146 -4.02 -3.80 -16.82
C LEU A 146 -5.33 -3.43 -17.56
N GLU A 147 -5.21 -3.08 -18.83
CA GLU A 147 -6.30 -2.66 -19.70
C GLU A 147 -7.19 -3.83 -20.15
N ASP A 148 -6.66 -5.04 -20.20
CA ASP A 148 -7.36 -6.25 -20.66
C ASP A 148 -8.16 -6.96 -19.57
N ARG A 149 -8.03 -6.52 -18.32
CA ARG A 149 -8.75 -7.13 -17.21
C ARG A 149 -10.09 -6.44 -17.03
N GLY A 150 -11.13 -7.02 -17.62
CA GLY A 150 -12.53 -6.70 -17.30
C GLY A 150 -12.74 -6.85 -15.79
N GLY A 151 -12.54 -5.79 -15.03
CA GLY A 151 -12.56 -5.83 -13.58
C GLY A 151 -12.98 -4.49 -12.99
N VAL A 152 -12.66 -4.32 -11.73
CA VAL A 152 -12.91 -3.09 -10.99
C VAL A 152 -12.05 -1.96 -11.55
N THR A 153 -12.69 -0.88 -11.97
CA THR A 153 -12.02 0.29 -12.56
C THR A 153 -12.34 1.54 -11.77
N ILE A 154 -11.47 2.56 -11.85
CA ILE A 154 -11.68 3.83 -11.18
C ILE A 154 -12.84 4.59 -11.86
N ASN A 155 -13.76 5.09 -11.05
CA ASN A 155 -14.81 6.03 -11.48
C ASN A 155 -14.29 7.46 -11.26
N TYR A 156 -13.69 8.04 -12.28
CA TYR A 156 -13.09 9.37 -12.19
C TYR A 156 -14.08 10.49 -11.83
N ASP A 157 -15.34 10.38 -12.23
CA ASP A 157 -16.36 11.38 -11.92
C ASP A 157 -16.68 11.36 -10.42
N ASN A 158 -16.84 10.17 -9.85
CA ASN A 158 -17.04 10.00 -8.40
C ASN A 158 -15.82 10.46 -7.60
N VAL A 159 -14.61 10.12 -8.06
CA VAL A 159 -13.37 10.59 -7.43
C VAL A 159 -13.31 12.11 -7.44
N LYS A 160 -13.61 12.76 -8.57
CA LYS A 160 -13.61 14.21 -8.67
C LYS A 160 -14.63 14.85 -7.72
N ALA A 161 -15.86 14.34 -7.70
CA ALA A 161 -16.91 14.83 -6.81
C ALA A 161 -16.52 14.69 -5.32
N LEU A 162 -16.03 13.51 -4.94
CA LEU A 162 -15.56 13.22 -3.58
C LEU A 162 -14.45 14.17 -3.14
N LEU A 163 -13.43 14.35 -3.97
CA LEU A 163 -12.29 15.20 -3.63
C LEU A 163 -12.68 16.67 -3.55
N THR A 164 -13.62 17.13 -4.39
CA THR A 164 -14.13 18.51 -4.32
C THR A 164 -14.90 18.74 -3.02
N SER A 165 -15.59 17.74 -2.48
CA SER A 165 -16.33 17.85 -1.21
C SER A 165 -15.44 17.82 0.05
N LYS A 166 -14.17 17.40 -0.07
CA LYS A 166 -13.22 17.26 1.03
C LYS A 166 -12.18 18.39 1.11
N LEU A 167 -12.13 19.24 0.09
CA LEU A 167 -11.24 20.42 -0.01
C LEU A 167 -12.00 21.71 0.30
#